data_30ce470e64f9234c756eef50e7563c42
#
_entry.id   30ce470e64f9234c756eef50e7563c42
#
_cell.length_a   1.000
_cell.length_b   1.000
_cell.length_c   1.000
_cell.angle_alpha   90.00
_cell.angle_beta   90.00
_cell.angle_gamma   90.00
#
_symmetry.space_group_name_H-M   'P 1'
#
loop_
_entity.id
_entity.type
_entity.pdbx_description
1 polymer ?
#
loop_
_entity_poly.entity_id
_entity_poly.type
_entity_poly.pdbx_seq_one_letter_code
_entity_poly.pdbx_strand_id
1 'polypeptide(L)'
;MVQMISATQLRRWLCDDAELALLDVREVGQTVLGHILFSAPLPYSVFETRLGGLVPNPRTRGGLCDAGDGVSERVARRAAAMGYANVSCLDGGAAAWAAAGHTLYEGVSVPSKAFGELVEHAADTPRLTAEEVAARSADGTDLVSVDGRPREEFAKMNIP
;
A
#
# COMPACT_ATOMS: atom_id res chain seq x y z
N MET A 1 -15.99 16.58 -16.72
CA MET A 1 -16.74 15.63 -15.85
C MET A 1 -15.71 14.62 -15.32
N VAL A 2 -15.72 14.30 -14.03
CA VAL A 2 -14.81 13.29 -13.45
C VAL A 2 -15.26 11.91 -13.93
N GLN A 3 -14.32 11.08 -14.37
CA GLN A 3 -14.60 9.71 -14.78
C GLN A 3 -14.77 8.83 -13.55
N MET A 4 -15.88 8.10 -13.48
CA MET A 4 -16.12 7.08 -12.45
C MET A 4 -15.85 5.69 -13.02
N ILE A 5 -15.29 4.79 -12.22
CA ILE A 5 -15.06 3.38 -12.57
C ILE A 5 -15.62 2.47 -11.48
N SER A 6 -16.15 1.33 -11.88
CA SER A 6 -16.62 0.32 -10.93
C SER A 6 -15.46 -0.48 -10.32
N ALA A 7 -15.70 -1.16 -9.19
CA ALA A 7 -14.76 -2.10 -8.59
C ALA A 7 -14.33 -3.19 -9.58
N THR A 8 -15.23 -3.70 -10.41
CA THR A 8 -14.92 -4.66 -11.47
C THR A 8 -13.96 -4.08 -12.50
N GLN A 9 -14.14 -2.82 -12.90
CA GLN A 9 -13.24 -2.18 -13.84
C GLN A 9 -11.86 -1.96 -13.23
N LEU A 10 -11.80 -1.49 -11.98
CA LEU A 10 -10.54 -1.34 -11.26
C LEU A 10 -9.80 -2.69 -11.11
N ARG A 11 -10.53 -3.76 -10.80
CA ARG A 11 -9.96 -5.11 -10.73
C ARG A 11 -9.31 -5.54 -12.05
N ARG A 12 -9.94 -5.21 -13.19
CA ARG A 12 -9.34 -5.46 -14.51
C ARG A 12 -8.06 -4.66 -14.71
N TRP A 13 -8.04 -3.39 -14.30
CA TRP A 13 -6.86 -2.53 -14.41
C TRP A 13 -5.68 -3.02 -13.57
N LEU A 14 -5.95 -3.61 -12.42
CA LEU A 14 -4.92 -4.21 -11.56
C LEU A 14 -4.33 -5.52 -12.13
N CYS A 15 -4.96 -6.08 -13.18
CA CYS A 15 -4.57 -7.34 -13.81
C CYS A 15 -4.19 -7.19 -15.29
N ASP A 16 -4.29 -5.98 -15.85
CA ASP A 16 -3.76 -5.70 -17.17
C ASP A 16 -2.29 -5.27 -17.06
N ASP A 17 -1.52 -5.42 -18.11
CA ASP A 17 -0.09 -5.07 -18.11
C ASP A 17 0.16 -3.56 -18.30
N ALA A 18 -0.86 -2.72 -18.21
CA ALA A 18 -0.72 -1.29 -18.39
C ALA A 18 -0.35 -0.59 -17.07
N GLU A 19 0.46 0.46 -17.16
CA GLU A 19 0.84 1.27 -16.00
C GLU A 19 -0.41 1.86 -15.31
N LEU A 20 -0.48 1.72 -13.98
CA LEU A 20 -1.55 2.23 -13.14
C LEU A 20 -0.99 2.83 -11.86
N ALA A 21 -1.34 4.06 -11.56
CA ALA A 21 -1.16 4.68 -10.25
C ALA A 21 -2.49 4.60 -9.48
N LEU A 22 -2.65 3.61 -8.60
CA LEU A 22 -3.79 3.53 -7.71
C LEU A 22 -3.46 4.27 -6.41
N LEU A 23 -4.21 5.34 -6.12
CA LEU A 23 -3.95 6.24 -5.02
C LEU A 23 -5.12 6.24 -4.03
N ASP A 24 -4.84 6.00 -2.77
CA ASP A 24 -5.81 6.11 -1.69
C ASP A 24 -5.74 7.52 -1.09
N VAL A 25 -6.79 8.31 -1.29
CA VAL A 25 -6.82 9.73 -0.90
C VAL A 25 -7.41 9.98 0.49
N ARG A 26 -7.73 8.89 1.21
CA ARG A 26 -8.13 8.96 2.61
C ARG A 26 -6.93 9.31 3.50
N GLU A 27 -7.22 9.81 4.70
CA GLU A 27 -6.17 10.05 5.69
C GLU A 27 -5.58 8.74 6.22
N VAL A 28 -4.31 8.76 6.67
CA VAL A 28 -3.55 7.56 7.07
C VAL A 28 -4.30 6.71 8.10
N GLY A 29 -4.96 7.34 9.08
CA GLY A 29 -5.74 6.62 10.08
C GLY A 29 -6.90 5.79 9.51
N GLN A 30 -7.39 6.13 8.32
CA GLN A 30 -8.43 5.37 7.63
C GLN A 30 -7.83 4.25 6.75
N THR A 31 -6.70 4.53 6.08
CA THR A 31 -6.08 3.55 5.16
C THR A 31 -5.51 2.34 5.91
N VAL A 32 -4.97 2.53 7.10
CA VAL A 32 -4.43 1.42 7.92
C VAL A 32 -5.51 0.45 8.41
N LEU A 33 -6.78 0.88 8.47
CA LEU A 33 -7.92 0.04 8.84
C LEU A 33 -8.43 -0.82 7.68
N GLY A 34 -7.97 -0.57 6.47
CA GLY A 34 -8.31 -1.37 5.31
C GLY A 34 -8.10 -0.59 4.01
N HIS A 35 -7.25 -1.10 3.12
CA HIS A 35 -6.94 -0.49 1.81
C HIS A 35 -6.85 -1.55 0.71
N ILE A 36 -6.91 -1.12 -0.54
CA ILE A 36 -6.69 -1.99 -1.70
C ILE A 36 -5.20 -2.30 -1.80
N LEU A 37 -4.81 -3.55 -1.98
CA LEU A 37 -3.45 -4.09 -1.84
C LEU A 37 -2.35 -3.23 -2.50
N PHE A 38 -2.59 -2.74 -3.71
CA PHE A 38 -1.59 -1.97 -4.47
C PHE A 38 -1.83 -0.46 -4.43
N SER A 39 -2.73 0.03 -3.59
CA SER A 39 -2.93 1.46 -3.46
C SER A 39 -1.78 2.12 -2.70
N ALA A 40 -1.26 3.20 -3.26
CA ALA A 40 -0.31 4.07 -2.57
C ALA A 40 -1.08 5.13 -1.76
N PRO A 41 -0.74 5.36 -0.48
CA PRO A 41 -1.41 6.39 0.31
C PRO A 41 -1.01 7.79 -0.16
N LEU A 42 -2.00 8.58 -0.54
CA LEU A 42 -1.87 9.98 -0.92
C LEU A 42 -2.96 10.80 -0.22
N PRO A 43 -2.86 11.02 1.09
CA PRO A 43 -3.87 11.75 1.87
C PRO A 43 -4.26 13.09 1.27
N TYR A 44 -5.56 13.40 1.27
CA TYR A 44 -6.09 14.65 0.73
C TYR A 44 -5.40 15.89 1.30
N SER A 45 -5.02 15.85 2.57
CA SER A 45 -4.34 16.93 3.28
C SER A 45 -2.97 17.31 2.70
N VAL A 46 -2.29 16.41 1.98
CA VAL A 46 -0.93 16.61 1.43
C VAL A 46 -0.84 16.29 -0.05
N PHE A 47 -1.97 16.09 -0.71
CA PHE A 47 -2.02 15.54 -2.06
C PHE A 47 -1.24 16.39 -3.07
N GLU A 48 -1.41 17.75 -3.09
CA GLU A 48 -0.74 18.60 -4.08
C GLU A 48 0.80 18.58 -3.95
N THR A 49 1.30 18.44 -2.74
CA THR A 49 2.74 18.45 -2.49
C THR A 49 3.40 17.12 -2.82
N ARG A 50 2.64 16.03 -2.80
CA ARG A 50 3.17 14.66 -2.95
C ARG A 50 2.88 14.01 -4.29
N LEU A 51 1.81 14.44 -4.99
CA LEU A 51 1.37 13.81 -6.24
C LEU A 51 2.49 13.73 -7.28
N GLY A 52 3.22 14.81 -7.52
CA GLY A 52 4.30 14.84 -8.52
C GLY A 52 5.47 13.90 -8.22
N GLY A 53 5.75 13.65 -6.93
CA GLY A 53 6.77 12.70 -6.51
C GLY A 53 6.31 11.23 -6.62
N LEU A 54 5.03 10.97 -6.39
CA LEU A 54 4.46 9.62 -6.49
C LEU A 54 4.13 9.21 -7.92
N VAL A 55 3.69 10.18 -8.74
CA VAL A 55 3.29 9.96 -10.14
C VAL A 55 4.01 10.97 -11.03
N PRO A 56 5.31 10.78 -11.32
CA PRO A 56 6.10 11.75 -12.08
C PRO A 56 5.60 11.96 -13.53
N ASN A 57 4.96 10.95 -14.12
CA ASN A 57 4.38 11.05 -15.45
C ASN A 57 2.89 11.40 -15.36
N PRO A 58 2.48 12.64 -15.71
CA PRO A 58 1.07 13.05 -15.61
C PRO A 58 0.14 12.33 -16.61
N ARG A 59 0.67 11.55 -17.54
CA ARG A 59 -0.12 10.73 -18.48
C ARG A 59 -0.46 9.35 -17.93
N THR A 60 0.18 8.94 -16.83
CA THR A 60 -0.11 7.65 -16.18
C THR A 60 -1.59 7.52 -15.88
N ARG A 61 -2.16 6.36 -16.12
CA ARG A 61 -3.53 6.04 -15.76
C ARG A 61 -3.67 6.07 -14.24
N GLY A 62 -4.46 7.00 -13.72
CA GLY A 62 -4.72 7.17 -12.30
C GLY A 62 -6.05 6.57 -11.86
N GLY A 63 -6.05 5.80 -10.77
CA GLY A 63 -7.23 5.39 -10.04
C GLY A 63 -7.22 6.02 -8.64
N LEU A 64 -8.30 6.71 -8.26
CA LEU A 64 -8.43 7.29 -6.93
C LEU A 64 -9.46 6.50 -6.11
N CYS A 65 -9.09 6.17 -4.87
CA CYS A 65 -9.96 5.51 -3.91
C CYS A 65 -10.16 6.42 -2.69
N ASP A 66 -11.41 6.60 -2.26
CA ASP A 66 -11.79 7.31 -1.03
C ASP A 66 -12.68 6.43 -0.14
N ALA A 67 -13.39 7.03 0.81
CA ALA A 67 -14.36 6.35 1.66
C ALA A 67 -15.78 6.28 1.05
N GLY A 68 -15.99 6.73 -0.19
CA GLY A 68 -17.30 6.92 -0.80
C GLY A 68 -17.93 8.28 -0.44
N ASP A 69 -17.12 9.24 -0.01
CA ASP A 69 -17.50 10.56 0.50
C ASP A 69 -17.24 11.70 -0.51
N GLY A 70 -16.80 11.37 -1.74
CA GLY A 70 -16.56 12.32 -2.83
C GLY A 70 -15.24 13.10 -2.71
N VAL A 71 -14.34 12.70 -1.82
CA VAL A 71 -12.99 13.27 -1.72
C VAL A 71 -12.20 12.98 -2.99
N SER A 72 -12.30 11.76 -3.55
CA SER A 72 -11.64 11.36 -4.78
C SER A 72 -12.01 12.26 -5.97
N GLU A 73 -13.28 12.68 -6.08
CA GLU A 73 -13.70 13.61 -7.14
C GLU A 73 -13.10 15.00 -6.98
N ARG A 74 -12.95 15.48 -5.74
CA ARG A 74 -12.26 16.76 -5.46
C ARG A 74 -10.79 16.68 -5.84
N VAL A 75 -10.12 15.59 -5.47
CA VAL A 75 -8.73 15.31 -5.88
C VAL A 75 -8.62 15.24 -7.40
N ALA A 76 -9.49 14.50 -8.09
CA ALA A 76 -9.45 14.37 -9.54
C ALA A 76 -9.55 15.73 -10.26
N ARG A 77 -10.45 16.62 -9.80
CA ARG A 77 -10.56 17.98 -10.37
C ARG A 77 -9.29 18.81 -10.17
N ARG A 78 -8.66 18.71 -9.00
CA ARG A 78 -7.42 19.44 -8.69
C ARG A 78 -6.23 18.83 -9.42
N ALA A 79 -6.15 17.49 -9.51
CA ALA A 79 -5.14 16.80 -10.29
C ALA A 79 -5.19 17.18 -11.78
N ALA A 80 -6.41 17.30 -12.35
CA ALA A 80 -6.58 17.78 -13.72
C ALA A 80 -6.03 19.20 -13.92
N ALA A 81 -6.21 20.10 -12.95
CA ALA A 81 -5.62 21.44 -12.99
C ALA A 81 -4.09 21.43 -12.89
N MET A 82 -3.49 20.36 -12.33
CA MET A 82 -2.05 20.12 -12.26
C MET A 82 -1.51 19.36 -13.50
N GLY A 83 -2.36 19.05 -14.49
CA GLY A 83 -1.96 18.38 -15.73
C GLY A 83 -2.20 16.86 -15.75
N TYR A 84 -2.76 16.28 -14.70
CA TYR A 84 -3.11 14.85 -14.64
C TYR A 84 -4.53 14.62 -15.20
N ALA A 85 -4.64 14.47 -16.52
CA ALA A 85 -5.93 14.37 -17.19
C ALA A 85 -6.52 12.93 -17.24
N ASN A 86 -5.70 11.91 -17.01
CA ASN A 86 -6.08 10.49 -17.10
C ASN A 86 -6.39 9.89 -15.71
N VAL A 87 -7.28 10.54 -14.96
CA VAL A 87 -7.60 10.16 -13.58
C VAL A 87 -9.08 9.80 -13.47
N SER A 88 -9.35 8.64 -12.85
CA SER A 88 -10.70 8.12 -12.60
C SER A 88 -10.90 7.86 -11.11
N CYS A 89 -12.12 7.99 -10.63
CA CYS A 89 -12.49 7.71 -9.25
C CYS A 89 -13.21 6.36 -9.13
N LEU A 90 -12.88 5.59 -8.12
CA LEU A 90 -13.62 4.37 -7.78
C LEU A 90 -14.99 4.75 -7.22
N ASP A 91 -16.04 4.38 -7.93
CA ASP A 91 -17.41 4.62 -7.51
C ASP A 91 -17.72 3.91 -6.19
N GLY A 92 -18.17 4.68 -5.19
CA GLY A 92 -18.41 4.20 -3.83
C GLY A 92 -17.14 3.84 -3.04
N GLY A 93 -15.94 4.12 -3.55
CA GLY A 93 -14.66 4.03 -2.84
C GLY A 93 -14.32 2.64 -2.30
N ALA A 94 -13.57 2.60 -1.19
CA ALA A 94 -13.13 1.34 -0.56
C ALA A 94 -14.30 0.46 -0.10
N ALA A 95 -15.43 1.07 0.31
CA ALA A 95 -16.61 0.33 0.71
C ALA A 95 -17.23 -0.45 -0.46
N ALA A 96 -17.32 0.16 -1.66
CA ALA A 96 -17.81 -0.52 -2.86
C ALA A 96 -16.86 -1.61 -3.35
N TRP A 97 -15.55 -1.45 -3.17
CA TRP A 97 -14.57 -2.50 -3.42
C TRP A 97 -14.84 -3.75 -2.56
N ALA A 98 -15.03 -3.56 -1.26
CA ALA A 98 -15.36 -4.64 -0.34
C ALA A 98 -16.73 -5.28 -0.66
N ALA A 99 -17.75 -4.46 -0.94
CA ALA A 99 -19.09 -4.93 -1.31
C ALA A 99 -19.10 -5.76 -2.60
N ALA A 100 -18.15 -5.52 -3.52
CA ALA A 100 -17.94 -6.31 -4.72
C ALA A 100 -17.21 -7.66 -4.46
N GLY A 101 -16.94 -8.01 -3.19
CA GLY A 101 -16.29 -9.25 -2.78
C GLY A 101 -14.77 -9.23 -2.85
N HIS A 102 -14.16 -8.05 -2.95
CA HIS A 102 -12.70 -7.90 -2.97
C HIS A 102 -12.14 -7.60 -1.58
N THR A 103 -10.95 -8.12 -1.29
CA THR A 103 -10.30 -7.95 0.01
C THR A 103 -9.76 -6.53 0.20
N LEU A 104 -9.97 -5.97 1.39
CA LEU A 104 -9.22 -4.85 1.92
C LEU A 104 -8.17 -5.39 2.90
N TYR A 105 -6.98 -4.81 2.87
CA TYR A 105 -5.84 -5.23 3.67
C TYR A 105 -5.55 -4.22 4.77
N GLU A 106 -5.33 -4.68 5.99
CA GLU A 106 -5.05 -3.85 7.15
C GLU A 106 -3.55 -3.64 7.37
N GLY A 107 -3.18 -2.50 7.92
CA GLY A 107 -1.80 -2.17 8.29
C GLY A 107 -1.02 -1.42 7.21
N VAL A 108 0.30 -1.38 7.37
CA VAL A 108 1.25 -0.70 6.48
C VAL A 108 2.17 -1.70 5.80
N SER A 109 2.71 -1.34 4.62
CA SER A 109 3.66 -2.17 3.87
C SER A 109 3.13 -3.57 3.51
N VAL A 110 1.82 -3.70 3.30
CA VAL A 110 1.14 -4.98 3.07
C VAL A 110 1.66 -5.73 1.85
N PRO A 111 1.97 -5.11 0.68
CA PRO A 111 2.55 -5.84 -0.45
C PRO A 111 3.87 -6.54 -0.10
N SER A 112 4.75 -5.88 0.66
CA SER A 112 6.02 -6.47 1.10
C SER A 112 5.82 -7.61 2.10
N LYS A 113 4.84 -7.49 2.99
CA LYS A 113 4.48 -8.55 3.95
C LYS A 113 3.91 -9.77 3.23
N ALA A 114 2.93 -9.57 2.34
CA ALA A 114 2.33 -10.66 1.57
C ALA A 114 3.37 -11.38 0.69
N PHE A 115 4.29 -10.64 0.09
CA PHE A 115 5.41 -11.22 -0.66
C PHE A 115 6.35 -12.02 0.25
N GLY A 116 6.68 -11.47 1.43
CA GLY A 116 7.53 -12.15 2.42
C GLY A 116 6.93 -13.47 2.88
N GLU A 117 5.65 -13.50 3.21
CA GLU A 117 4.92 -14.71 3.57
C GLU A 117 4.90 -15.75 2.43
N LEU A 118 4.65 -15.30 1.20
CA LEU A 118 4.68 -16.18 0.03
C LEU A 118 6.06 -16.80 -0.17
N VAL A 119 7.13 -16.00 -0.10
CA VAL A 119 8.51 -16.48 -0.24
C VAL A 119 8.88 -17.44 0.88
N GLU A 120 8.50 -17.14 2.12
CA GLU A 120 8.73 -17.98 3.28
C GLU A 120 8.12 -19.38 3.08
N HIS A 121 6.87 -19.46 2.65
CA HIS A 121 6.20 -20.73 2.38
C HIS A 121 6.75 -21.47 1.15
N ALA A 122 7.03 -20.73 0.07
CA ALA A 122 7.47 -21.35 -1.19
C ALA A 122 8.94 -21.84 -1.15
N ALA A 123 9.78 -21.15 -0.38
CA ALA A 123 11.20 -21.45 -0.28
C ALA A 123 11.59 -22.23 0.99
N ASP A 124 10.62 -22.58 1.85
CA ASP A 124 10.84 -23.23 3.15
C ASP A 124 11.97 -22.52 3.93
N THR A 125 11.84 -21.21 4.07
CA THR A 125 12.86 -20.36 4.66
C THR A 125 13.21 -20.84 6.09
N PRO A 126 14.49 -21.15 6.39
CA PRO A 126 14.89 -21.63 7.70
C PRO A 126 14.50 -20.68 8.83
N ARG A 127 13.98 -21.22 9.91
CA ARG A 127 13.56 -20.47 11.10
C ARG A 127 14.23 -21.03 12.34
N LEU A 128 14.47 -20.16 13.32
CA LEU A 128 14.91 -20.52 14.66
C LEU A 128 13.93 -19.93 15.66
N THR A 129 13.66 -20.66 16.73
CA THR A 129 12.94 -20.11 17.88
C THR A 129 13.83 -19.17 18.68
N ALA A 130 13.25 -18.35 19.55
CA ALA A 130 14.01 -17.46 20.43
C ALA A 130 14.95 -18.25 21.35
N GLU A 131 14.52 -19.43 21.83
CA GLU A 131 15.31 -20.34 22.66
C GLU A 131 16.51 -20.90 21.88
N GLU A 132 16.34 -21.27 20.61
CA GLU A 132 17.43 -21.75 19.76
C GLU A 132 18.45 -20.65 19.46
N VAL A 133 17.99 -19.41 19.22
CA VAL A 133 18.90 -18.26 19.05
C VAL A 133 19.67 -18.00 20.35
N ALA A 134 19.01 -18.00 21.50
CA ALA A 134 19.66 -17.81 22.80
C ALA A 134 20.68 -18.90 23.10
N ALA A 135 20.37 -20.17 22.81
CA ALA A 135 21.29 -21.30 23.00
C ALA A 135 22.53 -21.15 22.11
N ARG A 136 22.37 -20.79 20.82
CA ARG A 136 23.48 -20.59 19.88
C ARG A 136 24.35 -19.37 20.27
N SER A 137 23.75 -18.33 20.81
CA SER A 137 24.52 -17.18 21.33
C SER A 137 25.32 -17.54 22.57
N ALA A 138 24.82 -18.46 23.42
CA ALA A 138 25.47 -18.86 24.66
C ALA A 138 26.60 -19.90 24.45
N ASP A 139 26.50 -20.74 23.42
CA ASP A 139 27.49 -21.84 23.18
C ASP A 139 28.71 -21.36 22.36
N GLY A 140 28.78 -20.08 22.00
CA GLY A 140 29.88 -19.49 21.24
C GLY A 140 29.84 -19.81 19.74
N THR A 141 28.73 -20.29 19.22
CA THR A 141 28.51 -20.43 17.77
C THR A 141 28.69 -19.07 17.08
N ASP A 142 29.41 -19.09 15.95
CA ASP A 142 29.56 -17.86 15.13
C ASP A 142 28.21 -17.47 14.52
N LEU A 143 27.50 -16.59 15.23
CA LEU A 143 26.17 -16.11 14.87
C LEU A 143 26.20 -14.60 14.68
N VAL A 144 25.75 -14.14 13.50
CA VAL A 144 25.54 -12.74 13.22
C VAL A 144 24.04 -12.44 13.21
N SER A 145 23.59 -11.61 14.16
CA SER A 145 22.21 -11.13 14.19
C SER A 145 22.08 -9.82 13.40
N VAL A 146 21.22 -9.80 12.39
CA VAL A 146 20.94 -8.61 11.57
C VAL A 146 19.48 -8.22 11.76
N ASP A 147 19.25 -7.00 12.27
CA ASP A 147 17.91 -6.44 12.44
C ASP A 147 17.50 -5.65 11.19
N GLY A 148 16.46 -6.10 10.51
CA GLY A 148 15.91 -5.46 9.32
C GLY A 148 14.91 -4.34 9.61
N ARG A 149 14.65 -4.01 10.89
CA ARG A 149 13.69 -2.96 11.28
C ARG A 149 14.29 -1.54 11.14
N PRO A 150 13.46 -0.49 11.05
CA PRO A 150 13.93 0.89 11.11
C PRO A 150 14.75 1.17 12.39
N ARG A 151 15.72 2.09 12.27
CA ARG A 151 16.63 2.42 13.37
C ARG A 151 15.92 2.86 14.66
N GLU A 152 14.78 3.51 14.54
CA GLU A 152 13.96 3.95 15.68
C GLU A 152 13.36 2.78 16.45
N GLU A 153 13.01 1.69 15.78
CA GLU A 153 12.51 0.46 16.41
C GLU A 153 13.65 -0.33 17.02
N PHE A 154 14.77 -0.46 16.33
CA PHE A 154 15.97 -1.08 16.85
C PHE A 154 16.47 -0.40 18.12
N ALA A 155 16.45 0.92 18.18
CA ALA A 155 16.89 1.68 19.35
C ALA A 155 15.98 1.50 20.59
N LYS A 156 14.71 1.15 20.38
CA LYS A 156 13.78 0.87 21.49
C LYS A 156 13.99 -0.49 22.12
N MET A 157 14.26 -1.50 21.31
CA MET A 157 14.45 -2.88 21.73
C MET A 157 15.16 -3.66 20.62
N ASN A 158 16.23 -4.37 20.96
CA ASN A 158 16.95 -5.24 20.03
C ASN A 158 17.45 -6.48 20.77
N ILE A 159 17.88 -7.50 20.01
CA ILE A 159 18.59 -8.65 20.53
C ILE A 159 20.05 -8.21 20.74
N PRO A 160 20.63 -8.39 21.93
CA PRO A 160 21.99 -7.95 22.25
C PRO A 160 23.06 -8.71 21.45
#